data_60b7981be81b6a343b9a0cec70efe460
#
_entry.id   60b7981be81b6a343b9a0cec70efe460
#
_cell.length_a   1.000
_cell.length_b   1.000
_cell.length_c   1.000
_cell.angle_alpha   90.00
_cell.angle_beta   90.00
_cell.angle_gamma   90.00
#
_symmetry.space_group_name_H-M   'P 1'
#
loop_
_entity.id
_entity.type
_entity.pdbx_description
1 polymer ?
#
loop_
_entity_poly.entity_id
_entity_poly.type
_entity_poly.pdbx_seq_one_letter_code
_entity_poly.pdbx_strand_id
1 'polypeptide(L)'
;VDFYGWNAFPTVWEGFYESLTDVQQVIDISIETGDTATQGAAIIYKSWIYSVLTNAYGDIPYSEAMKGLEANFTPAYDSQEAIYADLLNSLEQAVGMLSNGGSVSGDLLYDGDTQKWVRFANSLRLRLLMYQSGKQDVSAAFASIVNSGNIINSNVNQAAVTFLNSFPNQFPTIPLKQGDFDAVAISKAAVTVMEDLKDPRLSRYARPDNEDFDAPVFTGVENGVGGQTGSRLGLAYFNYPGQITADQMGINYAEGLIMTYSEVCFLVAEGIAKGWVSGDIATEYKKGIQASHDYYQVNYAPYGWNSFEDYYDNSGVAFAETEDIWKQKWLSLYFSGLEPYFELRRWYNEVNGWDGLSFVSAPIGTNLNNYELPSRFLYPGQEQSLNNANYQEASS
;
A
#
# COMPACT_ATOMS: atom_id res chain seq x y z
N VAL A 1 -4.79 15.74 -1.05
CA VAL A 1 -4.47 17.11 -0.66
C VAL A 1 -3.33 17.03 0.31
N ASP A 2 -2.10 17.19 -0.20
CA ASP A 2 -0.90 17.12 0.62
C ASP A 2 -0.68 18.45 1.32
N PHE A 3 -1.56 18.74 2.29
CA PHE A 3 -1.21 19.73 3.28
C PHE A 3 -0.28 19.04 4.28
N TYR A 4 1.01 19.31 4.20
CA TYR A 4 1.96 19.06 5.29
C TYR A 4 1.65 20.00 6.47
N GLY A 5 0.41 19.97 6.91
CA GLY A 5 -0.05 20.64 8.12
C GLY A 5 0.03 19.70 9.30
N TRP A 6 0.17 20.22 10.49
CA TRP A 6 0.11 19.48 11.76
C TRP A 6 -1.33 19.00 12.03
N ASN A 7 -1.85 18.15 11.16
CA ASN A 7 -3.18 17.55 11.32
C ASN A 7 -3.01 16.10 11.76
N ALA A 8 -3.67 15.75 12.85
CA ALA A 8 -3.91 14.35 13.18
C ALA A 8 -4.83 13.74 12.12
N PHE A 9 -4.59 12.48 11.76
CA PHE A 9 -5.49 11.68 10.93
C PHE A 9 -6.21 10.65 11.82
N PRO A 10 -7.16 11.08 12.66
CA PRO A 10 -7.81 10.20 13.63
C PRO A 10 -8.51 9.02 12.98
N THR A 11 -9.02 9.19 11.76
CA THR A 11 -9.73 8.14 11.02
C THR A 11 -8.87 6.91 10.73
N VAL A 12 -7.56 7.07 10.53
CA VAL A 12 -6.63 5.92 10.36
C VAL A 12 -6.49 5.18 11.69
N TRP A 13 -6.28 5.90 12.79
CA TRP A 13 -6.16 5.31 14.11
C TRP A 13 -7.46 4.62 14.55
N GLU A 14 -8.55 5.38 14.59
CA GLU A 14 -9.85 4.92 15.07
C GLU A 14 -10.35 3.73 14.24
N GLY A 15 -10.39 3.85 12.91
CA GLY A 15 -10.93 2.80 12.05
C GLY A 15 -10.14 1.50 12.11
N PHE A 16 -8.81 1.56 12.25
CA PHE A 16 -8.02 0.34 12.39
C PHE A 16 -8.14 -0.30 13.78
N TYR A 17 -8.19 0.49 14.86
CA TYR A 17 -8.40 -0.09 16.20
C TYR A 17 -9.82 -0.65 16.38
N GLU A 18 -10.84 -0.06 15.76
CA GLU A 18 -12.18 -0.64 15.70
C GLU A 18 -12.15 -2.00 14.98
N SER A 19 -11.52 -2.06 13.81
CA SER A 19 -11.37 -3.29 13.05
C SER A 19 -10.57 -4.38 13.79
N LEU A 20 -9.55 -3.99 14.57
CA LEU A 20 -8.77 -4.92 15.39
C LEU A 20 -9.59 -5.61 16.47
N THR A 21 -10.62 -4.94 17.00
CA THR A 21 -11.54 -5.53 17.98
C THR A 21 -12.29 -6.72 17.37
N ASP A 22 -12.82 -6.55 16.16
CA ASP A 22 -13.52 -7.62 15.44
C ASP A 22 -12.57 -8.76 15.06
N VAL A 23 -11.38 -8.44 14.58
CA VAL A 23 -10.35 -9.44 14.22
C VAL A 23 -9.90 -10.25 15.44
N GLN A 24 -9.74 -9.61 16.60
CA GLN A 24 -9.41 -10.32 17.85
C GLN A 24 -10.52 -11.28 18.24
N GLN A 25 -11.78 -10.87 18.09
CA GLN A 25 -12.92 -11.74 18.36
C GLN A 25 -12.96 -12.97 17.43
N VAL A 26 -12.61 -12.81 16.15
CA VAL A 26 -12.47 -13.94 15.23
C VAL A 26 -11.37 -14.90 15.70
N ILE A 27 -10.22 -14.38 16.15
CA ILE A 27 -9.12 -15.20 16.69
C ILE A 27 -9.61 -16.00 17.91
N ASP A 28 -10.28 -15.34 18.87
CA ASP A 28 -10.73 -15.97 20.10
C ASP A 28 -11.75 -17.10 19.81
N ILE A 29 -12.74 -16.85 18.95
CA ILE A 29 -13.71 -17.86 18.52
C ILE A 29 -13.03 -19.02 17.78
N SER A 30 -12.05 -18.73 16.93
CA SER A 30 -11.31 -19.75 16.19
C SER A 30 -10.50 -20.68 17.13
N ILE A 31 -9.95 -20.14 18.22
CA ILE A 31 -9.29 -20.91 19.27
C ILE A 31 -10.30 -21.83 19.97
N GLU A 32 -11.45 -21.30 20.38
CA GLU A 32 -12.50 -22.04 21.07
C GLU A 32 -13.06 -23.19 20.21
N THR A 33 -13.19 -22.97 18.91
CA THR A 33 -13.76 -23.95 17.97
C THR A 33 -12.69 -24.89 17.38
N GLY A 34 -11.40 -24.59 17.57
CA GLY A 34 -10.31 -25.35 16.97
C GLY A 34 -10.13 -25.12 15.46
N ASP A 35 -10.68 -24.03 14.92
CA ASP A 35 -10.53 -23.65 13.51
C ASP A 35 -9.18 -22.95 13.28
N THR A 36 -8.13 -23.73 13.13
CA THR A 36 -6.75 -23.23 12.98
C THR A 36 -6.53 -22.48 11.68
N ALA A 37 -7.28 -22.78 10.61
CA ALA A 37 -7.15 -22.10 9.34
C ALA A 37 -7.69 -20.65 9.44
N THR A 38 -8.89 -20.46 9.99
CA THR A 38 -9.47 -19.13 10.22
C THR A 38 -8.66 -18.34 11.24
N GLN A 39 -8.14 -19.00 12.29
CA GLN A 39 -7.22 -18.38 13.24
C GLN A 39 -5.97 -17.82 12.55
N GLY A 40 -5.31 -18.62 11.71
CA GLY A 40 -4.11 -18.20 10.97
C GLY A 40 -4.38 -17.00 10.05
N ALA A 41 -5.47 -17.03 9.29
CA ALA A 41 -5.87 -15.92 8.43
C ALA A 41 -6.14 -14.63 9.23
N ALA A 42 -6.85 -14.74 10.36
CA ALA A 42 -7.14 -13.59 11.23
C ALA A 42 -5.85 -13.00 11.85
N ILE A 43 -4.87 -13.83 12.22
CA ILE A 43 -3.55 -13.36 12.69
C ILE A 43 -2.82 -12.61 11.57
N ILE A 44 -2.86 -13.06 10.32
CA ILE A 44 -2.26 -12.36 9.18
C ILE A 44 -2.91 -10.99 8.99
N TYR A 45 -4.24 -10.94 9.03
CA TYR A 45 -4.99 -9.70 8.87
C TYR A 45 -4.71 -8.72 10.02
N LYS A 46 -4.69 -9.20 11.27
CA LYS A 46 -4.26 -8.43 12.45
C LYS A 46 -2.86 -7.86 12.28
N SER A 47 -1.93 -8.68 11.80
CA SER A 47 -0.53 -8.27 11.58
C SER A 47 -0.43 -7.19 10.50
N TRP A 48 -1.21 -7.29 9.42
CA TRP A 48 -1.26 -6.24 8.41
C TRP A 48 -1.78 -4.92 9.00
N ILE A 49 -2.88 -4.92 9.75
CA ILE A 49 -3.43 -3.70 10.38
C ILE A 49 -2.40 -3.05 11.29
N TYR A 50 -1.78 -3.81 12.19
CA TYR A 50 -0.76 -3.27 13.08
C TYR A 50 0.49 -2.77 12.34
N SER A 51 0.85 -3.40 11.23
CA SER A 51 1.96 -2.91 10.39
C SER A 51 1.67 -1.52 9.81
N VAL A 52 0.43 -1.28 9.37
CA VAL A 52 0.00 0.05 8.89
C VAL A 52 0.00 1.07 10.03
N LEU A 53 -0.54 0.71 11.20
CA LEU A 53 -0.59 1.60 12.37
C LEU A 53 0.81 2.00 12.84
N THR A 54 1.71 1.03 13.06
CA THR A 54 3.07 1.34 13.54
C THR A 54 3.90 2.08 12.48
N ASN A 55 3.68 1.80 11.19
CA ASN A 55 4.31 2.57 10.12
C ASN A 55 3.80 4.02 10.06
N ALA A 56 2.53 4.25 10.37
CA ALA A 56 1.96 5.59 10.38
C ALA A 56 2.37 6.40 11.60
N TYR A 57 2.38 5.79 12.79
CA TYR A 57 2.50 6.51 14.07
C TYR A 57 3.79 6.24 14.85
N GLY A 58 4.53 5.19 14.53
CA GLY A 58 5.69 4.73 15.32
C GLY A 58 5.25 3.80 16.45
N ASP A 59 5.58 4.15 17.68
CA ASP A 59 5.15 3.41 18.86
C ASP A 59 3.64 3.53 19.06
N ILE A 60 2.97 2.41 19.36
CA ILE A 60 1.50 2.35 19.48
C ILE A 60 1.08 1.35 20.56
N PRO A 61 -0.14 1.45 21.10
CA PRO A 61 -0.72 0.39 21.90
C PRO A 61 -0.81 -0.91 21.11
N TYR A 62 -0.11 -1.96 21.55
CA TYR A 62 -0.02 -3.24 20.85
C TYR A 62 -0.27 -4.43 21.79
N SER A 63 0.66 -4.73 22.69
CA SER A 63 0.59 -5.91 23.57
C SER A 63 -0.52 -5.82 24.62
N GLU A 64 -0.88 -4.62 25.02
CA GLU A 64 -1.96 -4.34 25.97
C GLU A 64 -3.24 -3.86 25.28
N ALA A 65 -3.26 -3.69 23.97
CA ALA A 65 -4.45 -3.33 23.23
C ALA A 65 -5.51 -4.43 23.24
N MET A 66 -6.76 -4.08 22.94
CA MET A 66 -7.93 -5.00 22.89
C MET A 66 -8.29 -5.66 24.24
N LYS A 67 -7.77 -5.16 25.37
CA LYS A 67 -8.04 -5.70 26.72
C LYS A 67 -9.08 -4.90 27.52
N GLY A 68 -10.00 -4.24 26.81
CA GLY A 68 -11.10 -3.48 27.45
C GLY A 68 -11.99 -4.34 28.35
N LEU A 69 -12.22 -5.60 28.01
CA LEU A 69 -12.98 -6.55 28.86
C LEU A 69 -12.21 -6.92 30.16
N GLU A 70 -10.91 -6.75 30.19
CA GLU A 70 -10.03 -6.92 31.35
C GLU A 70 -9.88 -5.61 32.15
N ALA A 71 -10.69 -4.59 31.81
CA ALA A 71 -10.67 -3.24 32.37
C ALA A 71 -9.35 -2.47 32.15
N ASN A 72 -8.58 -2.81 31.11
CA ASN A 72 -7.45 -2.01 30.68
C ASN A 72 -7.91 -0.98 29.62
N PHE A 73 -8.09 0.29 30.07
CA PHE A 73 -8.53 1.41 29.23
C PHE A 73 -7.40 2.39 28.90
N THR A 74 -6.21 2.17 29.45
CA THR A 74 -5.02 3.00 29.23
C THR A 74 -3.83 2.13 28.88
N PRO A 75 -3.86 1.44 27.72
CA PRO A 75 -2.79 0.52 27.34
C PRO A 75 -1.46 1.23 27.17
N ALA A 76 -0.38 0.57 27.54
CA ALA A 76 0.98 1.02 27.27
C ALA A 76 1.26 1.01 25.75
N TYR A 77 2.17 1.89 25.32
CA TYR A 77 2.68 1.90 23.94
C TYR A 77 3.89 0.98 23.88
N ASP A 78 3.88 0.08 22.90
CA ASP A 78 5.03 -0.75 22.59
C ASP A 78 5.90 -0.06 21.54
N SER A 79 7.20 -0.26 21.63
CA SER A 79 8.12 0.29 20.62
C SER A 79 7.90 -0.33 19.25
N GLN A 80 8.05 0.45 18.19
CA GLN A 80 7.96 -0.04 16.82
C GLN A 80 8.88 -1.25 16.57
N GLU A 81 10.08 -1.26 17.16
CA GLU A 81 11.02 -2.37 17.05
C GLU A 81 10.44 -3.68 17.63
N ALA A 82 9.84 -3.62 18.83
CA ALA A 82 9.21 -4.77 19.48
C ALA A 82 8.00 -5.25 18.69
N ILE A 83 7.18 -4.34 18.19
CA ILE A 83 6.02 -4.64 17.35
C ILE A 83 6.46 -5.40 16.09
N TYR A 84 7.46 -4.90 15.37
CA TYR A 84 7.95 -5.54 14.15
C TYR A 84 8.47 -6.96 14.40
N ALA A 85 9.18 -7.17 15.50
CA ALA A 85 9.69 -8.50 15.87
C ALA A 85 8.53 -9.48 16.10
N ASP A 86 7.48 -9.05 16.80
CA ASP A 86 6.32 -9.89 17.08
C ASP A 86 5.45 -10.12 15.84
N LEU A 87 5.28 -9.11 14.97
CA LEU A 87 4.56 -9.26 13.70
C LEU A 87 5.21 -10.32 12.79
N LEU A 88 6.54 -10.31 12.66
CA LEU A 88 7.25 -11.30 11.86
C LEU A 88 7.08 -12.71 12.44
N ASN A 89 7.14 -12.87 13.77
CA ASN A 89 6.92 -14.13 14.44
C ASN A 89 5.45 -14.61 14.29
N SER A 90 4.49 -13.74 14.50
CA SER A 90 3.06 -14.03 14.35
C SER A 90 2.71 -14.48 12.93
N LEU A 91 3.26 -13.81 11.91
CA LEU A 91 3.08 -14.20 10.51
C LEU A 91 3.70 -15.56 10.20
N GLU A 92 4.87 -15.88 10.78
CA GLU A 92 5.48 -17.21 10.62
C GLU A 92 4.64 -18.32 11.26
N GLN A 93 4.13 -18.09 12.46
CA GLN A 93 3.22 -19.02 13.13
C GLN A 93 1.93 -19.22 12.32
N ALA A 94 1.34 -18.15 11.80
CA ALA A 94 0.15 -18.22 10.94
C ALA A 94 0.39 -19.03 9.66
N VAL A 95 1.55 -18.89 9.02
CA VAL A 95 1.97 -19.74 7.89
C VAL A 95 1.97 -21.21 8.29
N GLY A 96 2.50 -21.54 9.48
CA GLY A 96 2.47 -22.91 10.03
C GLY A 96 1.04 -23.44 10.20
N MET A 97 0.13 -22.62 10.75
CA MET A 97 -1.28 -23.00 10.94
C MET A 97 -1.98 -23.33 9.61
N LEU A 98 -1.80 -22.46 8.61
CA LEU A 98 -2.44 -22.58 7.29
C LEU A 98 -1.85 -23.71 6.44
N SER A 99 -0.59 -24.06 6.65
CA SER A 99 0.09 -25.13 5.91
C SER A 99 -0.45 -26.53 6.24
N ASN A 100 -1.17 -26.68 7.35
CA ASN A 100 -1.81 -27.93 7.74
C ASN A 100 -3.10 -28.24 6.94
N GLY A 101 -3.50 -27.36 6.03
CA GLY A 101 -4.71 -27.48 5.22
C GLY A 101 -5.95 -26.92 5.93
N GLY A 102 -7.11 -27.20 5.37
CA GLY A 102 -8.38 -26.63 5.80
C GLY A 102 -8.87 -25.55 4.83
N SER A 103 -9.86 -24.79 5.26
CA SER A 103 -10.43 -23.66 4.53
C SER A 103 -10.74 -22.55 5.53
N VAL A 104 -10.48 -21.30 5.16
CA VAL A 104 -10.78 -20.14 6.00
C VAL A 104 -12.28 -19.83 5.90
N SER A 105 -12.96 -19.83 7.03
CA SER A 105 -14.41 -19.61 7.07
C SER A 105 -14.77 -18.14 6.88
N GLY A 106 -15.77 -17.85 6.01
CA GLY A 106 -16.25 -16.49 5.77
C GLY A 106 -15.26 -15.57 5.07
N ASP A 107 -14.26 -16.10 4.39
CA ASP A 107 -13.17 -15.38 3.76
C ASP A 107 -13.61 -14.62 2.51
N LEU A 108 -13.56 -13.28 2.58
CA LEU A 108 -13.86 -12.38 1.47
C LEU A 108 -12.63 -12.03 0.61
N LEU A 109 -11.42 -12.43 1.05
CA LEU A 109 -10.18 -12.10 0.36
C LEU A 109 -9.80 -13.18 -0.65
N TYR A 110 -9.87 -14.45 -0.26
CA TYR A 110 -9.36 -15.58 -1.04
C TYR A 110 -10.33 -16.77 -1.14
N ASP A 111 -11.59 -16.59 -0.74
CA ASP A 111 -12.63 -17.61 -0.80
C ASP A 111 -12.22 -18.94 -0.09
N GLY A 112 -11.53 -18.79 1.03
CA GLY A 112 -11.08 -19.89 1.88
C GLY A 112 -9.76 -20.55 1.48
N ASP A 113 -9.08 -20.07 0.44
CA ASP A 113 -7.82 -20.66 -0.05
C ASP A 113 -6.64 -20.36 0.88
N THR A 114 -6.27 -21.34 1.71
CA THR A 114 -5.17 -21.24 2.67
C THR A 114 -3.81 -21.01 2.01
N GLN A 115 -3.59 -21.46 0.78
CA GLN A 115 -2.30 -21.26 0.09
C GLN A 115 -2.13 -19.80 -0.37
N LYS A 116 -3.20 -19.14 -0.73
CA LYS A 116 -3.15 -17.70 -1.02
C LYS A 116 -2.85 -16.89 0.25
N TRP A 117 -3.43 -17.26 1.38
CA TRP A 117 -3.12 -16.68 2.68
C TRP A 117 -1.65 -16.87 3.08
N VAL A 118 -1.08 -18.06 2.87
CA VAL A 118 0.35 -18.35 3.08
C VAL A 118 1.21 -17.42 2.22
N ARG A 119 0.86 -17.25 0.94
CA ARG A 119 1.58 -16.34 0.04
C ARG A 119 1.49 -14.90 0.50
N PHE A 120 0.31 -14.47 0.91
CA PHE A 120 0.14 -13.12 1.45
C PHE A 120 0.98 -12.89 2.71
N ALA A 121 0.93 -13.81 3.69
CA ALA A 121 1.73 -13.72 4.91
C ALA A 121 3.24 -13.59 4.62
N ASN A 122 3.77 -14.45 3.75
CA ASN A 122 5.18 -14.40 3.38
C ASN A 122 5.54 -13.12 2.62
N SER A 123 4.67 -12.64 1.75
CA SER A 123 4.88 -11.37 1.04
C SER A 123 4.84 -10.17 1.98
N LEU A 124 3.94 -10.19 2.96
CA LEU A 124 3.91 -9.17 4.02
C LEU A 124 5.19 -9.21 4.88
N ARG A 125 5.71 -10.40 5.20
CA ARG A 125 7.02 -10.54 5.86
C ARG A 125 8.15 -9.91 5.04
N LEU A 126 8.16 -10.07 3.70
CA LEU A 126 9.15 -9.41 2.83
C LEU A 126 9.06 -7.88 2.93
N ARG A 127 7.84 -7.31 2.92
CA ARG A 127 7.63 -5.87 3.10
C ARG A 127 8.18 -5.39 4.44
N LEU A 128 7.83 -6.09 5.52
CA LEU A 128 8.28 -5.73 6.88
C LEU A 128 9.81 -5.84 7.03
N LEU A 129 10.43 -6.87 6.47
CA LEU A 129 11.89 -7.00 6.46
C LEU A 129 12.55 -5.88 5.65
N MET A 130 11.97 -5.51 4.49
CA MET A 130 12.50 -4.40 3.69
C MET A 130 12.46 -3.08 4.48
N TYR A 131 11.38 -2.80 5.22
CA TYR A 131 11.30 -1.60 6.08
C TYR A 131 12.33 -1.57 7.21
N GLN A 132 12.76 -2.73 7.70
CA GLN A 132 13.78 -2.84 8.74
C GLN A 132 15.22 -2.80 8.21
N SER A 133 15.43 -2.92 6.90
CA SER A 133 16.75 -3.13 6.29
C SER A 133 17.77 -2.02 6.57
N GLY A 134 17.29 -0.81 6.87
CA GLY A 134 18.16 0.31 7.29
C GLY A 134 18.57 0.28 8.77
N LYS A 135 18.04 -0.65 9.57
CA LYS A 135 18.26 -0.75 11.01
C LYS A 135 18.96 -2.04 11.43
N GLN A 136 18.74 -3.12 10.72
CA GLN A 136 19.29 -4.44 11.03
C GLN A 136 19.54 -5.26 9.74
N ASP A 137 20.40 -6.28 9.84
CA ASP A 137 20.61 -7.22 8.75
C ASP A 137 19.41 -8.19 8.65
N VAL A 138 18.70 -8.10 7.55
CA VAL A 138 17.51 -8.90 7.24
C VAL A 138 17.76 -9.88 6.09
N SER A 139 18.95 -9.89 5.52
CA SER A 139 19.30 -10.58 4.27
C SER A 139 18.97 -12.06 4.28
N ALA A 140 19.35 -12.77 5.34
CA ALA A 140 19.11 -14.22 5.45
C ALA A 140 17.63 -14.57 5.56
N ALA A 141 16.86 -13.81 6.35
CA ALA A 141 15.42 -14.02 6.50
C ALA A 141 14.67 -13.70 5.19
N PHE A 142 15.04 -12.60 4.54
CA PHE A 142 14.47 -12.21 3.24
C PHE A 142 14.74 -13.28 2.17
N ALA A 143 15.99 -13.71 2.05
CA ALA A 143 16.39 -14.76 1.10
C ALA A 143 15.64 -16.08 1.34
N SER A 144 15.49 -16.48 2.60
CA SER A 144 14.76 -17.71 2.97
C SER A 144 13.32 -17.67 2.47
N ILE A 145 12.62 -16.55 2.62
CA ILE A 145 11.23 -16.39 2.19
C ILE A 145 11.15 -16.42 0.65
N VAL A 146 11.98 -15.65 -0.05
CA VAL A 146 11.98 -15.62 -1.52
C VAL A 146 12.29 -17.01 -2.09
N ASN A 147 13.31 -17.69 -1.56
CA ASN A 147 13.72 -19.01 -2.03
C ASN A 147 12.67 -20.12 -1.74
N SER A 148 11.75 -19.92 -0.79
CA SER A 148 10.63 -20.83 -0.58
C SER A 148 9.66 -20.87 -1.75
N GLY A 149 9.60 -19.81 -2.57
CA GLY A 149 8.65 -19.65 -3.66
C GLY A 149 7.18 -19.44 -3.22
N ASN A 150 6.92 -19.40 -1.91
CA ASN A 150 5.58 -19.26 -1.35
C ASN A 150 5.23 -17.78 -1.09
N ILE A 151 5.39 -16.94 -2.10
CA ILE A 151 5.02 -15.53 -2.11
C ILE A 151 3.95 -15.26 -3.16
N ILE A 152 3.28 -14.10 -3.13
CA ILE A 152 2.34 -13.69 -4.18
C ILE A 152 3.08 -13.71 -5.53
N ASN A 153 2.54 -14.45 -6.50
CA ASN A 153 3.19 -14.77 -7.77
C ASN A 153 2.35 -14.45 -9.02
N SER A 154 1.21 -13.82 -8.83
CA SER A 154 0.35 -13.34 -9.92
C SER A 154 -0.69 -12.35 -9.39
N ASN A 155 -1.29 -11.55 -10.28
CA ASN A 155 -2.40 -10.65 -9.93
C ASN A 155 -3.62 -11.39 -9.34
N VAL A 156 -3.85 -12.64 -9.73
CA VAL A 156 -4.96 -13.47 -9.19
C VAL A 156 -4.73 -13.88 -7.73
N ASN A 157 -3.47 -13.88 -7.30
CA ASN A 157 -3.07 -14.27 -5.94
C ASN A 157 -2.73 -13.06 -5.04
N GLN A 158 -2.84 -11.83 -5.57
CA GLN A 158 -2.61 -10.63 -4.77
C GLN A 158 -3.63 -10.47 -3.65
N ALA A 159 -3.29 -9.73 -2.60
CA ALA A 159 -4.21 -9.40 -1.53
C ALA A 159 -5.01 -8.15 -1.90
N ALA A 160 -6.22 -8.36 -2.36
CA ALA A 160 -7.14 -7.30 -2.76
C ALA A 160 -8.58 -7.69 -2.41
N VAL A 161 -9.33 -6.77 -1.81
CA VAL A 161 -10.74 -6.97 -1.48
C VAL A 161 -11.60 -6.35 -2.56
N THR A 162 -12.42 -7.16 -3.21
CA THR A 162 -13.39 -6.68 -4.21
C THR A 162 -14.56 -5.98 -3.52
N PHE A 163 -14.79 -4.71 -3.85
CA PHE A 163 -15.96 -3.97 -3.38
C PHE A 163 -17.20 -4.33 -4.20
N LEU A 164 -18.36 -4.24 -3.57
CA LEU A 164 -19.64 -4.46 -4.23
C LEU A 164 -20.17 -3.16 -4.85
N ASN A 165 -21.04 -3.28 -5.85
CA ASN A 165 -21.67 -2.13 -6.50
C ASN A 165 -22.86 -1.55 -5.69
N SER A 166 -23.01 -1.91 -4.42
CA SER A 166 -24.13 -1.51 -3.59
C SER A 166 -23.69 -1.12 -2.18
N PHE A 167 -24.33 -0.07 -1.64
CA PHE A 167 -24.14 0.36 -0.26
C PHE A 167 -24.44 -0.79 0.73
N PRO A 168 -23.69 -0.96 1.82
CA PRO A 168 -22.56 -0.13 2.27
C PRO A 168 -21.17 -0.57 1.72
N ASN A 169 -21.11 -1.64 0.97
CA ASN A 169 -19.87 -2.31 0.55
C ASN A 169 -19.31 -1.79 -0.79
N GLN A 170 -19.58 -0.54 -1.12
CA GLN A 170 -19.06 0.13 -2.29
C GLN A 170 -17.64 0.64 -2.04
N PHE A 171 -16.86 0.83 -3.12
CA PHE A 171 -15.59 1.54 -3.01
C PHE A 171 -15.81 2.92 -2.37
N PRO A 172 -15.00 3.33 -1.39
CA PRO A 172 -15.27 4.48 -0.52
C PRO A 172 -15.54 5.81 -1.23
N THR A 173 -15.06 5.98 -2.46
CA THR A 173 -15.27 7.21 -3.22
C THR A 173 -16.53 7.22 -4.07
N ILE A 174 -17.18 6.07 -4.29
CA ILE A 174 -18.42 6.00 -5.09
C ILE A 174 -19.56 6.86 -4.49
N PRO A 175 -19.77 6.88 -3.15
CA PRO A 175 -20.82 7.71 -2.56
C PRO A 175 -20.48 9.19 -2.45
N LEU A 176 -19.28 9.63 -2.82
CA LEU A 176 -18.90 11.04 -2.75
C LEU A 176 -19.79 11.88 -3.69
N LYS A 177 -20.10 13.09 -3.25
CA LYS A 177 -20.72 14.09 -4.13
C LYS A 177 -19.71 14.50 -5.21
N GLN A 178 -20.23 14.90 -6.37
CA GLN A 178 -19.37 15.31 -7.49
C GLN A 178 -18.29 16.34 -7.07
N GLY A 179 -18.63 17.34 -6.27
CA GLY A 179 -17.68 18.36 -5.83
C GLY A 179 -16.56 17.82 -4.93
N ASP A 180 -16.86 16.84 -4.07
CA ASP A 180 -15.86 16.21 -3.22
C ASP A 180 -14.92 15.32 -4.05
N PHE A 181 -15.47 14.64 -5.03
CA PHE A 181 -14.73 13.82 -5.98
C PHE A 181 -13.84 14.68 -6.90
N ASP A 182 -14.37 15.77 -7.43
CA ASP A 182 -13.65 16.69 -8.31
C ASP A 182 -12.53 17.44 -7.56
N ALA A 183 -12.53 17.39 -6.23
CA ALA A 183 -11.47 17.97 -5.40
C ALA A 183 -10.20 17.11 -5.32
N VAL A 184 -10.27 15.84 -5.75
CA VAL A 184 -9.11 14.93 -5.73
C VAL A 184 -8.47 14.89 -7.12
N ALA A 185 -7.24 15.37 -7.20
CA ALA A 185 -6.48 15.42 -8.46
C ALA A 185 -5.14 14.68 -8.33
N ILE A 186 -4.63 14.22 -9.46
CA ILE A 186 -3.32 13.55 -9.52
C ILE A 186 -2.18 14.55 -9.28
N SER A 187 -1.11 14.11 -8.62
CA SER A 187 0.06 14.96 -8.38
C SER A 187 0.87 15.22 -9.66
N LYS A 188 1.49 16.41 -9.73
CA LYS A 188 2.38 16.77 -10.85
C LYS A 188 3.57 15.82 -10.97
N ALA A 189 4.13 15.37 -9.84
CA ALA A 189 5.23 14.40 -9.86
C ALA A 189 4.85 13.13 -10.60
N ALA A 190 3.66 12.56 -10.32
CA ALA A 190 3.19 11.36 -11.01
C ALA A 190 2.93 11.63 -12.50
N VAL A 191 2.24 12.73 -12.83
CA VAL A 191 1.99 13.10 -14.23
C VAL A 191 3.29 13.26 -15.01
N THR A 192 4.24 14.02 -14.49
CA THR A 192 5.53 14.27 -15.17
C THR A 192 6.28 12.97 -15.47
N VAL A 193 6.47 12.11 -14.47
CA VAL A 193 7.16 10.83 -14.67
C VAL A 193 6.46 9.96 -15.72
N MET A 194 5.13 9.91 -15.66
CA MET A 194 4.36 9.06 -16.58
C MET A 194 4.29 9.64 -17.99
N GLU A 195 4.23 10.96 -18.15
CA GLU A 195 4.30 11.62 -19.47
C GLU A 195 5.67 11.45 -20.12
N ASP A 196 6.76 11.61 -19.37
CA ASP A 196 8.13 11.41 -19.86
C ASP A 196 8.34 9.99 -20.40
N LEU A 197 7.74 9.00 -19.76
CA LEU A 197 7.78 7.60 -20.18
C LEU A 197 6.68 7.24 -21.20
N LYS A 198 5.74 8.14 -21.46
CA LYS A 198 4.48 7.82 -22.17
C LYS A 198 3.81 6.59 -21.58
N ASP A 199 3.68 6.57 -20.25
CA ASP A 199 3.19 5.44 -19.49
C ASP A 199 1.65 5.32 -19.59
N PRO A 200 1.12 4.23 -20.12
CA PRO A 200 -0.32 4.10 -20.37
C PRO A 200 -1.16 3.95 -19.09
N ARG A 201 -0.53 3.72 -17.92
CA ARG A 201 -1.24 3.74 -16.62
C ARG A 201 -1.81 5.11 -16.31
N LEU A 202 -1.27 6.19 -16.88
CA LEU A 202 -1.74 7.55 -16.61
C LEU A 202 -3.23 7.71 -16.90
N SER A 203 -3.74 7.16 -18.01
CA SER A 203 -5.19 7.17 -18.34
C SER A 203 -6.04 6.29 -17.40
N ARG A 204 -5.41 5.48 -16.56
CA ARG A 204 -6.10 4.70 -15.52
C ARG A 204 -6.09 5.40 -14.18
N TYR A 205 -5.00 6.10 -13.86
CA TYR A 205 -4.81 6.83 -12.61
C TYR A 205 -5.52 8.17 -12.61
N ALA A 206 -5.56 8.83 -13.76
CA ALA A 206 -6.22 10.12 -13.94
C ALA A 206 -7.18 10.10 -15.15
N ARG A 207 -8.19 10.95 -15.08
CA ARG A 207 -9.09 11.22 -16.20
C ARG A 207 -8.49 12.35 -17.04
N PRO A 208 -8.42 12.19 -18.38
CA PRO A 208 -7.94 13.25 -19.26
C PRO A 208 -8.81 14.52 -19.14
N ASP A 209 -8.17 15.70 -19.07
CA ASP A 209 -8.87 16.98 -18.96
C ASP A 209 -9.72 17.30 -20.19
N ASN A 210 -9.28 16.84 -21.36
CA ASN A 210 -9.97 16.99 -22.63
C ASN A 210 -11.02 15.90 -22.90
N GLU A 211 -11.20 14.95 -21.97
CA GLU A 211 -12.10 13.81 -22.08
C GLU A 211 -11.85 12.92 -23.34
N ASP A 212 -10.69 13.06 -23.97
CA ASP A 212 -10.27 12.29 -25.14
C ASP A 212 -9.25 11.24 -24.73
N PHE A 213 -9.66 9.96 -24.73
CA PHE A 213 -8.81 8.84 -24.35
C PHE A 213 -7.91 8.32 -25.48
N ASP A 214 -8.12 8.81 -26.71
CA ASP A 214 -7.26 8.48 -27.84
C ASP A 214 -6.11 9.51 -27.99
N ALA A 215 -6.30 10.72 -27.47
CA ALA A 215 -5.30 11.78 -27.42
C ALA A 215 -5.35 12.51 -26.06
N PRO A 216 -5.05 11.80 -24.95
CA PRO A 216 -5.29 12.31 -23.61
C PRO A 216 -4.35 13.47 -23.23
N VAL A 217 -4.90 14.44 -22.50
CA VAL A 217 -4.16 15.57 -21.92
C VAL A 217 -4.37 15.57 -20.41
N PHE A 218 -3.29 15.71 -19.65
CA PHE A 218 -3.33 15.67 -18.20
C PHE A 218 -2.70 16.90 -17.56
N THR A 219 -3.24 17.32 -16.43
CA THR A 219 -2.69 18.38 -15.58
C THR A 219 -2.47 17.84 -14.17
N GLY A 220 -1.23 17.76 -13.74
CA GLY A 220 -0.87 17.41 -12.36
C GLY A 220 -0.88 18.64 -11.45
N VAL A 221 -1.27 18.45 -10.17
CA VAL A 221 -1.23 19.52 -9.16
C VAL A 221 0.07 19.46 -8.35
N GLU A 222 0.59 20.63 -8.01
CA GLU A 222 1.80 20.73 -7.17
C GLU A 222 1.49 20.34 -5.73
N ASN A 223 2.34 19.55 -5.14
CA ASN A 223 2.20 19.14 -3.75
C ASN A 223 2.36 20.32 -2.79
N GLY A 224 1.47 20.38 -1.78
CA GLY A 224 1.51 21.43 -0.77
C GLY A 224 0.93 22.78 -1.20
N VAL A 225 0.37 22.92 -2.40
CA VAL A 225 -0.26 24.14 -2.89
C VAL A 225 -1.77 23.96 -2.99
N GLY A 226 -2.53 24.76 -2.24
CA GLY A 226 -3.98 24.75 -2.30
C GLY A 226 -4.58 25.50 -3.48
N GLY A 227 -5.84 25.22 -3.81
CA GLY A 227 -6.62 25.97 -4.81
C GLY A 227 -6.26 25.67 -6.27
N GLN A 228 -5.51 24.62 -6.53
CA GLN A 228 -5.22 24.17 -7.89
C GLN A 228 -6.33 23.26 -8.42
N THR A 229 -6.49 23.28 -9.73
CA THR A 229 -7.30 22.30 -10.47
C THR A 229 -6.38 21.42 -11.32
N GLY A 230 -6.63 20.13 -11.37
CA GLY A 230 -5.87 19.18 -12.16
C GLY A 230 -6.75 18.02 -12.61
N SER A 231 -6.15 17.11 -13.34
CA SER A 231 -6.83 15.91 -13.79
C SER A 231 -7.35 15.10 -12.62
N ARG A 232 -8.63 14.80 -12.64
CA ARG A 232 -9.34 14.08 -11.58
C ARG A 232 -8.92 12.62 -11.55
N LEU A 233 -9.30 11.92 -10.48
CA LEU A 233 -9.04 10.50 -10.36
C LEU A 233 -9.59 9.70 -11.55
N GLY A 234 -8.82 8.71 -11.95
CA GLY A 234 -9.08 7.94 -13.15
C GLY A 234 -10.16 6.88 -13.01
N LEU A 235 -10.54 6.32 -14.14
CA LEU A 235 -11.70 5.48 -14.33
C LEU A 235 -11.54 4.05 -13.79
N ALA A 236 -10.33 3.64 -13.38
CA ALA A 236 -10.12 2.33 -12.77
C ALA A 236 -10.99 2.10 -11.52
N TYR A 237 -11.44 3.20 -10.87
CA TYR A 237 -12.11 3.15 -9.57
C TYR A 237 -13.41 3.95 -9.48
N PHE A 238 -13.90 4.56 -10.58
CA PHE A 238 -15.00 5.52 -10.49
C PHE A 238 -16.05 5.35 -11.55
N ASN A 239 -17.26 5.00 -11.12
CA ASN A 239 -18.52 5.14 -11.86
C ASN A 239 -19.30 6.32 -11.29
N TYR A 240 -19.01 7.55 -11.75
CA TYR A 240 -19.88 8.65 -11.43
C TYR A 240 -21.02 8.74 -12.46
N PRO A 241 -22.30 8.94 -12.06
CA PRO A 241 -23.41 9.03 -13.01
C PRO A 241 -23.15 10.08 -14.09
N GLY A 242 -23.24 9.68 -15.37
CA GLY A 242 -23.01 10.54 -16.52
C GLY A 242 -21.56 10.64 -17.00
N GLN A 243 -20.64 9.91 -16.39
CA GLN A 243 -19.26 9.80 -16.85
C GLN A 243 -19.02 8.49 -17.61
N ILE A 244 -17.88 8.40 -18.32
CA ILE A 244 -17.42 7.13 -18.88
C ILE A 244 -17.24 6.15 -17.74
N THR A 245 -17.98 5.04 -17.78
CA THR A 245 -17.97 4.05 -16.71
C THR A 245 -16.80 3.07 -16.87
N ALA A 246 -16.42 2.39 -15.80
CA ALA A 246 -15.44 1.31 -15.85
C ALA A 246 -15.85 0.24 -16.89
N ASP A 247 -17.14 -0.05 -17.02
CA ASP A 247 -17.69 -0.95 -18.04
C ASP A 247 -17.37 -0.49 -19.46
N GLN A 248 -17.44 0.81 -19.74
CA GLN A 248 -17.09 1.38 -21.04
C GLN A 248 -15.61 1.27 -21.37
N MET A 249 -14.77 1.09 -20.36
CA MET A 249 -13.32 0.85 -20.47
C MET A 249 -12.95 -0.63 -20.29
N GLY A 250 -13.93 -1.52 -20.10
CA GLY A 250 -13.70 -2.94 -19.87
C GLY A 250 -13.21 -3.30 -18.47
N ILE A 251 -13.41 -2.43 -17.46
CA ILE A 251 -13.11 -2.70 -16.06
C ILE A 251 -14.40 -2.63 -15.26
N ASN A 252 -14.78 -3.73 -14.60
CA ASN A 252 -16.08 -3.89 -13.96
C ASN A 252 -16.03 -3.81 -12.43
N TYR A 253 -14.88 -3.52 -11.81
CA TYR A 253 -14.76 -3.58 -10.36
C TYR A 253 -13.73 -2.59 -9.83
N ALA A 254 -13.90 -2.20 -8.58
CA ALA A 254 -12.91 -1.53 -7.77
C ALA A 254 -12.47 -2.47 -6.64
N GLU A 255 -11.18 -2.50 -6.36
CA GLU A 255 -10.59 -3.33 -5.31
C GLU A 255 -9.86 -2.46 -4.29
N GLY A 256 -9.95 -2.84 -3.01
CA GLY A 256 -9.09 -2.33 -1.96
C GLY A 256 -7.76 -3.10 -1.97
N LEU A 257 -6.71 -2.48 -2.47
CA LEU A 257 -5.39 -3.10 -2.60
C LEU A 257 -4.67 -3.15 -1.25
N ILE A 258 -4.38 -4.35 -0.76
CA ILE A 258 -3.61 -4.59 0.47
C ILE A 258 -2.15 -4.88 0.13
N MET A 259 -1.91 -5.78 -0.82
CA MET A 259 -0.58 -6.11 -1.31
C MET A 259 -0.65 -6.67 -2.73
N THR A 260 -0.01 -6.00 -3.67
CA THR A 260 -0.08 -6.35 -5.09
C THR A 260 1.05 -7.29 -5.51
N TYR A 261 0.83 -8.04 -6.59
CA TYR A 261 1.90 -8.83 -7.20
C TYR A 261 3.03 -7.96 -7.74
N SER A 262 2.68 -6.81 -8.33
CA SER A 262 3.66 -5.82 -8.78
C SER A 262 4.62 -5.39 -7.66
N GLU A 263 4.08 -5.09 -6.48
CA GLU A 263 4.89 -4.73 -5.30
C GLU A 263 5.86 -5.85 -4.91
N VAL A 264 5.39 -7.11 -4.90
CA VAL A 264 6.23 -8.25 -4.56
C VAL A 264 7.37 -8.44 -5.55
N CYS A 265 7.12 -8.25 -6.85
CA CYS A 265 8.18 -8.27 -7.86
C CYS A 265 9.25 -7.19 -7.59
N PHE A 266 8.84 -5.97 -7.24
CA PHE A 266 9.79 -4.90 -6.91
C PHE A 266 10.54 -5.15 -5.59
N LEU A 267 9.89 -5.75 -4.58
CA LEU A 267 10.59 -6.17 -3.36
C LEU A 267 11.68 -7.22 -3.67
N VAL A 268 11.38 -8.19 -4.52
CA VAL A 268 12.37 -9.20 -4.95
C VAL A 268 13.49 -8.55 -5.76
N ALA A 269 13.17 -7.66 -6.72
CA ALA A 269 14.16 -6.93 -7.50
C ALA A 269 15.10 -6.11 -6.61
N GLU A 270 14.58 -5.44 -5.60
CA GLU A 270 15.36 -4.68 -4.63
C GLU A 270 16.23 -5.60 -3.75
N GLY A 271 15.70 -6.75 -3.33
CA GLY A 271 16.46 -7.78 -2.61
C GLY A 271 17.64 -8.34 -3.42
N ILE A 272 17.45 -8.51 -4.75
CA ILE A 272 18.54 -8.91 -5.66
C ILE A 272 19.56 -7.76 -5.78
N ALA A 273 19.12 -6.52 -5.95
CA ALA A 273 19.99 -5.35 -6.03
C ALA A 273 20.86 -5.16 -4.77
N LYS A 274 20.30 -5.46 -3.60
CA LYS A 274 21.02 -5.46 -2.32
C LYS A 274 21.94 -6.69 -2.12
N GLY A 275 21.91 -7.64 -3.04
CA GLY A 275 22.73 -8.87 -2.97
C GLY A 275 22.22 -9.92 -1.97
N TRP A 276 20.98 -9.81 -1.51
CA TRP A 276 20.40 -10.76 -0.55
C TRP A 276 19.90 -12.04 -1.22
N VAL A 277 19.44 -11.92 -2.46
CA VAL A 277 18.87 -13.00 -3.26
C VAL A 277 19.59 -13.09 -4.59
N SER A 278 19.83 -14.31 -5.08
CA SER A 278 20.34 -14.53 -6.43
C SER A 278 19.22 -14.37 -7.45
N GLY A 279 19.50 -13.70 -8.57
CA GLY A 279 18.54 -13.51 -9.65
C GLY A 279 18.97 -12.43 -10.62
N ASP A 280 18.13 -12.17 -11.60
CA ASP A 280 18.29 -11.06 -12.54
C ASP A 280 17.34 -9.91 -12.20
N ILE A 281 17.91 -8.78 -11.81
CA ILE A 281 17.18 -7.59 -11.39
C ILE A 281 16.23 -7.14 -12.50
N ALA A 282 16.71 -7.04 -13.73
CA ALA A 282 15.94 -6.54 -14.86
C ALA A 282 14.70 -7.41 -15.15
N THR A 283 14.83 -8.71 -14.94
CA THR A 283 13.72 -9.66 -15.09
C THR A 283 12.62 -9.41 -14.04
N GLU A 284 12.97 -9.31 -12.75
CA GLU A 284 11.96 -9.09 -11.70
C GLU A 284 11.36 -7.67 -11.78
N TYR A 285 12.18 -6.68 -12.10
CA TYR A 285 11.73 -5.31 -12.37
C TYR A 285 10.72 -5.25 -13.52
N LYS A 286 11.03 -5.87 -14.66
CA LYS A 286 10.12 -5.95 -15.82
C LYS A 286 8.80 -6.62 -15.46
N LYS A 287 8.84 -7.73 -14.70
CA LYS A 287 7.63 -8.40 -14.20
C LYS A 287 6.77 -7.48 -13.35
N GLY A 288 7.37 -6.67 -12.48
CA GLY A 288 6.65 -5.72 -11.63
C GLY A 288 5.89 -4.69 -12.44
N ILE A 289 6.49 -4.11 -13.47
CA ILE A 289 5.83 -3.17 -14.37
C ILE A 289 4.70 -3.87 -15.14
N GLN A 290 4.99 -5.03 -15.73
CA GLN A 290 3.99 -5.78 -16.47
C GLN A 290 2.78 -6.15 -15.61
N ALA A 291 3.01 -6.63 -14.39
CA ALA A 291 1.95 -6.96 -13.44
C ALA A 291 1.05 -5.76 -13.14
N SER A 292 1.64 -4.55 -12.99
CA SER A 292 0.88 -3.31 -12.82
C SER A 292 0.07 -2.95 -14.06
N HIS A 293 0.66 -3.04 -15.25
CA HIS A 293 -0.03 -2.77 -16.51
C HIS A 293 -1.19 -3.75 -16.75
N ASP A 294 -0.97 -5.04 -16.51
CA ASP A 294 -2.00 -6.08 -16.65
C ASP A 294 -3.14 -5.89 -15.65
N TYR A 295 -2.82 -5.53 -14.40
CA TYR A 295 -3.83 -5.25 -13.39
C TYR A 295 -4.73 -4.08 -13.78
N TYR A 296 -4.14 -2.97 -14.23
CA TYR A 296 -4.88 -1.79 -14.66
C TYR A 296 -5.45 -1.91 -16.08
N GLN A 297 -5.22 -3.01 -16.79
CA GLN A 297 -5.72 -3.24 -18.16
C GLN A 297 -5.47 -2.02 -19.07
N VAL A 298 -4.21 -1.60 -19.13
CA VAL A 298 -3.83 -0.38 -19.85
C VAL A 298 -4.03 -0.50 -21.35
N ASN A 299 -4.35 0.63 -22.01
CA ASN A 299 -4.37 0.74 -23.46
C ASN A 299 -3.10 1.43 -23.95
N TYR A 300 -2.29 0.72 -24.72
CA TYR A 300 -1.00 1.20 -25.23
C TYR A 300 -1.12 2.17 -26.40
N ALA A 301 -2.16 2.01 -27.24
CA ALA A 301 -2.29 2.70 -28.52
C ALA A 301 -2.30 4.25 -28.40
N PRO A 302 -3.00 4.89 -27.43
CA PRO A 302 -2.99 6.34 -27.28
C PRO A 302 -1.61 6.93 -26.98
N TYR A 303 -0.69 6.11 -26.47
CA TYR A 303 0.67 6.49 -26.11
C TYR A 303 1.69 6.16 -27.20
N GLY A 304 1.24 5.59 -28.32
CA GLY A 304 2.06 5.24 -29.48
C GLY A 304 2.77 3.88 -29.38
N TRP A 305 2.36 3.02 -28.42
CA TRP A 305 2.92 1.69 -28.24
C TRP A 305 2.01 0.59 -28.81
N ASN A 306 2.61 -0.49 -29.29
CA ASN A 306 1.87 -1.63 -29.84
C ASN A 306 1.63 -2.73 -28.78
N SER A 307 2.50 -2.81 -27.75
CA SER A 307 2.48 -3.84 -26.71
C SER A 307 3.26 -3.39 -25.47
N PHE A 308 3.24 -4.22 -24.43
CA PHE A 308 4.11 -4.05 -23.26
C PHE A 308 5.59 -4.08 -23.63
N GLU A 309 6.01 -5.00 -24.48
CA GLU A 309 7.39 -5.13 -24.93
C GLU A 309 7.85 -3.87 -25.68
N ASP A 310 7.00 -3.34 -26.57
CA ASP A 310 7.31 -2.12 -27.30
C ASP A 310 7.47 -0.92 -26.34
N TYR A 311 6.58 -0.80 -25.35
CA TYR A 311 6.73 0.19 -24.28
C TYR A 311 8.00 -0.01 -23.48
N TYR A 312 8.26 -1.24 -22.99
CA TYR A 312 9.41 -1.53 -22.14
C TYR A 312 10.75 -1.25 -22.85
N ASP A 313 10.84 -1.62 -24.13
CA ASP A 313 12.10 -1.51 -24.88
C ASP A 313 12.35 -0.09 -25.40
N ASN A 314 11.31 0.74 -25.60
CA ASN A 314 11.44 2.01 -26.32
C ASN A 314 11.05 3.26 -25.54
N SER A 315 10.40 3.14 -24.38
CA SER A 315 9.98 4.31 -23.57
C SER A 315 11.09 4.89 -22.69
N GLY A 316 12.20 4.17 -22.51
CA GLY A 316 13.24 4.50 -21.53
C GLY A 316 12.98 3.94 -20.13
N VAL A 317 11.94 3.08 -19.95
CA VAL A 317 11.60 2.48 -18.66
C VAL A 317 12.48 1.28 -18.30
N ALA A 318 13.26 0.73 -19.24
CA ALA A 318 14.10 -0.43 -18.99
C ALA A 318 15.06 -0.18 -17.81
N PHE A 319 15.28 -1.22 -17.00
CA PHE A 319 16.12 -1.14 -15.80
C PHE A 319 17.54 -0.65 -16.13
N ALA A 320 17.99 0.37 -15.45
CA ALA A 320 19.35 0.90 -15.51
C ALA A 320 20.01 1.01 -14.12
N GLU A 321 19.24 1.39 -13.10
CA GLU A 321 19.77 1.62 -11.75
C GLU A 321 18.71 1.34 -10.66
N THR A 322 19.14 1.30 -9.41
CA THR A 322 18.26 0.94 -8.27
C THR A 322 17.07 1.90 -8.10
N GLU A 323 17.26 3.18 -8.40
CA GLU A 323 16.19 4.17 -8.30
C GLU A 323 15.03 3.89 -9.27
N ASP A 324 15.29 3.22 -10.39
CA ASP A 324 14.21 2.81 -11.31
C ASP A 324 13.24 1.85 -10.63
N ILE A 325 13.75 0.94 -9.77
CA ILE A 325 12.89 0.06 -8.97
C ILE A 325 11.97 0.88 -8.08
N TRP A 326 12.50 1.87 -7.38
CA TRP A 326 11.73 2.73 -6.48
C TRP A 326 10.66 3.54 -7.21
N LYS A 327 11.06 4.16 -8.32
CA LYS A 327 10.18 4.94 -9.19
C LYS A 327 9.00 4.10 -9.70
N GLN A 328 9.28 2.92 -10.24
CA GLN A 328 8.23 2.05 -10.78
C GLN A 328 7.39 1.41 -9.68
N LYS A 329 7.98 1.06 -8.54
CA LYS A 329 7.25 0.62 -7.36
C LYS A 329 6.30 1.70 -6.86
N TRP A 330 6.78 2.95 -6.74
CA TRP A 330 5.95 4.08 -6.33
C TRP A 330 4.75 4.29 -7.24
N LEU A 331 4.95 4.25 -8.57
CA LEU A 331 3.85 4.31 -9.53
C LEU A 331 2.87 3.14 -9.37
N SER A 332 3.37 1.93 -9.15
CA SER A 332 2.52 0.73 -9.03
C SER A 332 1.67 0.71 -7.76
N LEU A 333 2.11 1.39 -6.70
CA LEU A 333 1.41 1.51 -5.42
C LEU A 333 0.28 2.55 -5.44
N TYR A 334 -0.04 3.14 -6.60
CA TYR A 334 -1.18 4.03 -6.73
C TYR A 334 -2.45 3.33 -6.25
N PHE A 335 -3.23 3.97 -5.39
CA PHE A 335 -4.38 3.41 -4.68
C PHE A 335 -4.09 2.29 -3.64
N SER A 336 -2.85 2.06 -3.27
CA SER A 336 -2.49 1.12 -2.18
C SER A 336 -2.44 1.78 -0.79
N GLY A 337 -3.35 2.69 -0.52
CA GLY A 337 -3.48 3.36 0.78
C GLY A 337 -2.24 4.20 1.14
N LEU A 338 -1.61 3.91 2.27
CA LEU A 338 -0.45 4.63 2.79
C LEU A 338 0.91 4.06 2.32
N GLU A 339 0.91 2.92 1.63
CA GLU A 339 2.15 2.24 1.23
C GLU A 339 3.09 3.13 0.38
N PRO A 340 2.59 3.95 -0.59
CA PRO A 340 3.47 4.86 -1.33
C PRO A 340 4.21 5.86 -0.44
N TYR A 341 3.57 6.31 0.65
CA TYR A 341 4.19 7.21 1.63
C TYR A 341 5.23 6.49 2.50
N PHE A 342 4.95 5.26 2.95
CA PHE A 342 5.89 4.48 3.75
C PHE A 342 7.15 4.14 2.97
N GLU A 343 7.02 3.75 1.72
CA GLU A 343 8.15 3.50 0.83
C GLU A 343 8.92 4.79 0.51
N LEU A 344 8.23 5.88 0.20
CA LEU A 344 8.88 7.16 -0.05
C LEU A 344 9.71 7.61 1.16
N ARG A 345 9.17 7.46 2.37
CA ARG A 345 9.89 7.77 3.62
C ARG A 345 11.14 6.91 3.79
N ARG A 346 11.08 5.63 3.45
CA ARG A 346 12.23 4.72 3.50
C ARG A 346 13.32 5.18 2.52
N TRP A 347 12.96 5.42 1.27
CA TRP A 347 13.91 5.88 0.24
C TRP A 347 14.49 7.25 0.57
N TYR A 348 13.64 8.20 1.03
CA TYR A 348 14.08 9.51 1.48
C TYR A 348 15.17 9.43 2.55
N ASN A 349 15.02 8.53 3.51
CA ASN A 349 16.03 8.29 4.54
C ASN A 349 17.28 7.57 3.99
N GLU A 350 17.11 6.64 3.04
CA GLU A 350 18.24 5.91 2.44
C GLU A 350 19.17 6.84 1.64
N VAL A 351 18.62 7.85 0.97
CA VAL A 351 19.38 8.85 0.19
C VAL A 351 19.61 10.18 0.91
N ASN A 352 19.19 10.31 2.16
CA ASN A 352 19.32 11.52 2.99
C ASN A 352 18.66 12.78 2.41
N GLY A 353 17.43 12.65 1.90
CA GLY A 353 16.63 13.82 1.51
C GLY A 353 16.08 13.77 0.08
N TRP A 354 15.45 14.86 -0.32
CA TRP A 354 14.78 14.97 -1.62
C TRP A 354 15.73 14.95 -2.81
N ASP A 355 16.93 15.50 -2.67
CA ASP A 355 17.91 15.65 -3.76
C ASP A 355 18.41 14.29 -4.28
N GLY A 356 18.23 13.23 -3.51
CA GLY A 356 18.57 11.86 -3.91
C GLY A 356 17.44 11.12 -4.63
N LEU A 357 16.28 11.76 -4.86
CA LEU A 357 15.11 11.17 -5.51
C LEU A 357 14.74 11.95 -6.77
N SER A 358 14.95 11.37 -7.96
CA SER A 358 14.72 12.06 -9.23
C SER A 358 13.25 12.20 -9.62
N PHE A 359 12.36 11.37 -9.06
CA PHE A 359 10.95 11.26 -9.47
C PHE A 359 9.96 12.00 -8.56
N VAL A 360 10.42 12.51 -7.44
CA VAL A 360 9.64 13.32 -6.49
C VAL A 360 10.49 14.47 -6.00
N SER A 361 9.84 15.52 -5.48
CA SER A 361 10.54 16.68 -4.93
C SER A 361 9.86 17.16 -3.65
N ALA A 362 10.57 17.99 -2.89
CA ALA A 362 9.98 18.69 -1.76
C ALA A 362 8.72 19.46 -2.18
N PRO A 363 7.70 19.53 -1.30
CA PRO A 363 6.52 20.36 -1.55
C PRO A 363 6.92 21.84 -1.65
N ILE A 364 6.32 22.58 -2.60
CA ILE A 364 6.66 24.00 -2.84
C ILE A 364 5.78 24.99 -2.06
N GLY A 365 4.72 24.50 -1.44
CA GLY A 365 3.78 25.33 -0.67
C GLY A 365 4.28 25.64 0.75
N THR A 366 3.43 26.33 1.52
CA THR A 366 3.70 26.58 2.95
C THR A 366 3.86 25.28 3.70
N ASN A 367 4.97 25.12 4.37
CA ASN A 367 5.36 23.90 5.06
C ASN A 367 5.82 24.22 6.49
N LEU A 368 5.32 23.49 7.47
CA LEU A 368 5.67 23.66 8.88
C LEU A 368 6.82 22.75 9.32
N ASN A 369 7.32 21.89 8.42
CA ASN A 369 8.34 20.87 8.68
C ASN A 369 9.65 21.15 7.94
N ASN A 370 9.98 22.39 7.65
CA ASN A 370 11.20 22.79 6.92
C ASN A 370 11.38 22.07 5.58
N TYR A 371 10.28 21.72 4.93
CA TYR A 371 10.25 20.95 3.67
C TYR A 371 10.79 19.50 3.77
N GLU A 372 11.01 19.00 4.97
CA GLU A 372 11.35 17.59 5.16
C GLU A 372 10.11 16.68 5.03
N LEU A 373 10.33 15.43 4.65
CA LEU A 373 9.25 14.47 4.63
C LEU A 373 8.87 14.11 6.09
N PRO A 374 7.58 14.21 6.47
CA PRO A 374 7.15 13.82 7.81
C PRO A 374 7.54 12.38 8.15
N SER A 375 8.15 12.17 9.31
CA SER A 375 8.60 10.84 9.73
C SER A 375 7.45 9.95 10.22
N ARG A 376 6.39 10.56 10.75
CA ARG A 376 5.18 9.87 11.25
C ARG A 376 3.97 10.80 11.28
N PHE A 377 2.80 10.24 11.46
CA PHE A 377 1.58 10.98 11.76
C PHE A 377 1.57 11.44 13.22
N LEU A 378 0.81 12.48 13.48
CA LEU A 378 0.54 12.89 14.86
C LEU A 378 -0.46 11.93 15.50
N TYR A 379 -0.24 11.59 16.76
CA TYR A 379 -1.22 10.84 17.52
C TYR A 379 -2.54 11.62 17.65
N PRO A 380 -3.70 10.93 17.67
CA PRO A 380 -4.97 11.60 17.88
C PRO A 380 -5.04 12.36 19.20
N GLY A 381 -5.70 13.52 19.20
CA GLY A 381 -5.87 14.33 20.41
C GLY A 381 -6.61 13.61 21.55
N GLN A 382 -7.37 12.56 21.23
CA GLN A 382 -8.04 11.71 22.23
C GLN A 382 -7.02 10.96 23.09
N GLU A 383 -5.93 10.47 22.53
CA GLU A 383 -4.86 9.80 23.29
C GLU A 383 -4.25 10.73 24.34
N GLN A 384 -4.06 11.98 24.00
CA GLN A 384 -3.58 12.99 24.93
C GLN A 384 -4.55 13.19 26.12
N SER A 385 -5.83 12.98 25.91
CA SER A 385 -6.87 13.17 26.95
C SER A 385 -7.14 11.91 27.76
N LEU A 386 -7.18 10.75 27.10
CA LEU A 386 -7.65 9.49 27.69
C LEU A 386 -6.52 8.57 28.17
N ASN A 387 -5.34 8.67 27.54
CA ASN A 387 -4.16 7.84 27.85
C ASN A 387 -2.90 8.69 28.03
N ASN A 388 -3.01 9.82 28.72
CA ASN A 388 -1.99 10.87 28.76
C ASN A 388 -0.61 10.40 29.18
N ALA A 389 -0.50 9.54 30.20
CA ALA A 389 0.80 9.10 30.72
C ALA A 389 1.60 8.34 29.64
N ASN A 390 0.99 7.35 29.01
CA ASN A 390 1.60 6.54 27.96
C ASN A 390 1.82 7.36 26.66
N TYR A 391 0.88 8.28 26.35
CA TYR A 391 1.04 9.23 25.26
C TYR A 391 2.29 10.11 25.41
N GLN A 392 2.55 10.65 26.60
CA GLN A 392 3.72 11.49 26.86
C GLN A 392 5.04 10.71 26.70
N GLU A 393 5.07 9.46 27.17
CA GLU A 393 6.23 8.59 27.01
C GLU A 393 6.52 8.31 25.52
N ALA A 394 5.51 7.95 24.75
CA ALA A 394 5.64 7.67 23.30
C ALA A 394 5.92 8.93 22.45
N SER A 395 5.63 10.13 22.97
CA SER A 395 5.83 11.40 22.26
C SER A 395 7.19 12.04 22.52
N SER A 396 7.91 11.56 23.54
CA SER A 396 9.24 12.07 23.93
C SER A 396 10.33 11.50 23.02
#